data_bb95938e129c04b021af2ae9544cf2f6
#
_entry.id   bb95938e129c04b021af2ae9544cf2f6
#
_cell.length_a   1.000
_cell.length_b   1.000
_cell.length_c   1.000
_cell.angle_alpha   90.00
_cell.angle_beta   90.00
_cell.angle_gamma   90.00
#
_symmetry.space_group_name_H-M   'P 1'
#
loop_
_entity.id
_entity.type
_entity.pdbx_description
1 polymer ?
#
loop_
_entity_poly.entity_id
_entity_poly.type
_entity_poly.pdbx_seq_one_letter_code
_entity_poly.pdbx_strand_id
1 'polypeptide(L)'
;MKFTIVYASATGHTEDIAERLDQLLPDSELKELSDLNDIKDIEACEALICCTPTWNTGSDVKRSGTAWDDHIEQIPTLNCAGKPVAIVGLGDSAAFSKFFCDAMEELYTAFQKAGGKLIGHVSGEDYIFDDSKSMNNGMFCGLPIDEDNESEKTQDRLEAWCQTLLSESQN
;
A
#
# COMPACT_ATOMS: atom_id res chain seq x y z
N MET A 1 10.71 2.12 -16.08
CA MET A 1 9.58 1.30 -15.58
C MET A 1 8.49 2.25 -15.12
N LYS A 2 7.28 2.06 -15.64
CA LYS A 2 6.13 2.90 -15.30
C LYS A 2 5.36 2.28 -14.14
N PHE A 3 5.15 3.04 -13.06
CA PHE A 3 4.29 2.62 -11.96
C PHE A 3 2.82 2.96 -12.25
N THR A 4 1.93 2.02 -11.97
CA THR A 4 0.50 2.29 -11.85
C THR A 4 0.14 2.33 -10.38
N ILE A 5 -0.36 3.47 -9.91
CA ILE A 5 -0.76 3.69 -8.52
C ILE A 5 -2.27 3.42 -8.46
N VAL A 6 -2.64 2.38 -7.73
CA VAL A 6 -4.03 1.99 -7.53
C VAL A 6 -4.43 2.28 -6.10
N TYR A 7 -5.51 3.01 -5.90
CA TYR A 7 -6.01 3.38 -4.58
C TYR A 7 -7.52 3.15 -4.46
N ALA A 8 -7.97 3.03 -3.22
CA ALA A 8 -9.37 3.16 -2.86
C ALA A 8 -9.45 3.97 -1.57
N SER A 9 -10.32 4.96 -1.52
CA SER A 9 -10.43 5.91 -0.42
C SER A 9 -11.87 6.07 0.03
N ALA A 10 -12.10 6.17 1.35
CA ALA A 10 -13.41 6.46 1.92
C ALA A 10 -13.53 7.93 2.38
N THR A 11 -12.43 8.53 2.87
CA THR A 11 -12.41 9.88 3.47
C THR A 11 -11.49 10.85 2.74
N GLY A 12 -10.82 10.42 1.67
CA GLY A 12 -9.91 11.23 0.86
C GLY A 12 -8.43 11.17 1.28
N HIS A 13 -8.09 10.64 2.46
CA HIS A 13 -6.69 10.59 2.92
C HIS A 13 -5.84 9.65 2.07
N THR A 14 -6.37 8.48 1.69
CA THR A 14 -5.65 7.55 0.81
C THR A 14 -5.47 8.11 -0.59
N GLU A 15 -6.47 8.83 -1.11
CA GLU A 15 -6.41 9.54 -2.39
C GLU A 15 -5.31 10.61 -2.38
N ASP A 16 -5.24 11.46 -1.35
CA ASP A 16 -4.20 12.49 -1.19
C ASP A 16 -2.78 11.85 -1.24
N ILE A 17 -2.58 10.75 -0.53
CA ILE A 17 -1.30 10.04 -0.56
C ILE A 17 -0.99 9.50 -1.96
N ALA A 18 -1.98 8.93 -2.64
CA ALA A 18 -1.80 8.40 -3.99
C ALA A 18 -1.48 9.51 -5.01
N GLU A 19 -2.15 10.67 -4.92
CA GLU A 19 -1.86 11.85 -5.74
C GLU A 19 -0.44 12.40 -5.50
N ARG A 20 0.01 12.46 -4.25
CA ARG A 20 1.37 12.89 -3.90
C ARG A 20 2.43 11.93 -4.45
N LEU A 21 2.19 10.62 -4.41
CA LEU A 21 3.06 9.63 -5.04
C LEU A 21 3.12 9.82 -6.56
N ASP A 22 2.00 10.09 -7.21
CA ASP A 22 1.94 10.34 -8.65
C ASP A 22 2.76 11.58 -9.05
N GLN A 23 2.76 12.62 -8.22
CA GLN A 23 3.58 13.81 -8.43
C GLN A 23 5.09 13.56 -8.24
N LEU A 24 5.47 12.59 -7.39
CA LEU A 24 6.86 12.26 -7.09
C LEU A 24 7.48 11.25 -8.07
N LEU A 25 6.67 10.44 -8.73
CA LEU A 25 7.14 9.37 -9.62
C LEU A 25 7.03 9.79 -11.09
N PRO A 26 8.12 9.72 -11.87
CA PRO A 26 8.07 10.07 -13.29
C PRO A 26 7.20 9.07 -14.07
N ASP A 27 6.35 9.59 -14.93
CA ASP A 27 5.52 8.81 -15.86
C ASP A 27 4.58 7.80 -15.17
N SER A 28 4.20 8.03 -13.92
CA SER A 28 3.21 7.19 -13.21
C SER A 28 1.80 7.37 -13.79
N GLU A 29 0.92 6.45 -13.42
CA GLU A 29 -0.50 6.49 -13.78
C GLU A 29 -1.32 6.25 -12.52
N LEU A 30 -2.19 7.19 -12.18
CA LEU A 30 -3.07 7.11 -11.03
C LEU A 30 -4.43 6.53 -11.43
N LYS A 31 -4.91 5.53 -10.68
CA LYS A 31 -6.21 4.88 -10.91
C LYS A 31 -6.95 4.68 -9.59
N GLU A 32 -8.18 5.12 -9.53
CA GLU A 32 -9.08 4.67 -8.48
C GLU A 32 -9.54 3.23 -8.77
N LEU A 33 -9.52 2.38 -7.76
CA LEU A 33 -9.84 0.95 -7.92
C LEU A 33 -11.29 0.75 -8.38
N SER A 34 -12.22 1.63 -7.95
CA SER A 34 -13.61 1.61 -8.36
C SER A 34 -13.85 1.92 -9.85
N ASP A 35 -12.88 2.56 -10.52
CA ASP A 35 -12.95 2.90 -11.93
C ASP A 35 -12.44 1.78 -12.85
N LEU A 36 -11.83 0.73 -12.30
CA LEU A 36 -11.42 -0.42 -13.08
C LEU A 36 -12.65 -1.23 -13.51
N ASN A 37 -12.68 -1.62 -14.79
CA ASN A 37 -13.73 -2.51 -15.29
C ASN A 37 -13.58 -3.94 -14.74
N ASP A 38 -12.33 -4.40 -14.58
CA ASP A 38 -11.98 -5.69 -14.00
C ASP A 38 -10.64 -5.51 -13.24
N ILE A 39 -10.52 -6.11 -12.07
CA ILE A 39 -9.25 -6.13 -11.32
C ILE A 39 -8.09 -6.73 -12.16
N LYS A 40 -8.39 -7.57 -13.13
CA LYS A 40 -7.41 -8.12 -14.07
C LYS A 40 -6.73 -7.07 -14.93
N ASP A 41 -7.29 -5.88 -15.06
CA ASP A 41 -6.65 -4.78 -15.81
C ASP A 41 -5.27 -4.42 -15.23
N ILE A 42 -5.03 -4.69 -13.93
CA ILE A 42 -3.72 -4.48 -13.31
C ILE A 42 -2.66 -5.49 -13.76
N GLU A 43 -3.03 -6.62 -14.37
CA GLU A 43 -2.06 -7.57 -14.93
C GLU A 43 -1.25 -6.97 -16.09
N ALA A 44 -1.80 -5.97 -16.79
CA ALA A 44 -1.12 -5.29 -17.89
C ALA A 44 -0.10 -4.22 -17.42
N CYS A 45 -0.12 -3.82 -16.16
CA CYS A 45 0.78 -2.80 -15.62
C CYS A 45 2.21 -3.32 -15.51
N GLU A 46 3.21 -2.45 -15.71
CA GLU A 46 4.63 -2.81 -15.55
C GLU A 46 5.01 -3.02 -14.08
N ALA A 47 4.58 -2.11 -13.22
CA ALA A 47 4.77 -2.13 -11.76
C ALA A 47 3.56 -1.52 -11.07
N LEU A 48 3.28 -1.94 -9.84
CA LEU A 48 2.12 -1.50 -9.07
C LEU A 48 2.55 -0.83 -7.76
N ILE A 49 1.81 0.23 -7.39
CA ILE A 49 1.74 0.73 -6.02
C ILE A 49 0.28 0.66 -5.59
N CYS A 50 0.01 -0.05 -4.49
CA CYS A 50 -1.33 -0.20 -3.95
C CYS A 50 -1.47 0.62 -2.68
N CYS A 51 -2.36 1.62 -2.68
CA CYS A 51 -2.63 2.48 -1.53
C CYS A 51 -3.93 2.03 -0.84
N THR A 52 -3.86 1.72 0.45
CA THR A 52 -4.99 1.22 1.23
C THR A 52 -5.25 2.06 2.48
N PRO A 53 -6.52 2.34 2.81
CA PRO A 53 -6.87 2.96 4.08
C PRO A 53 -6.68 1.98 5.25
N THR A 54 -6.87 2.48 6.46
CA THR A 54 -7.02 1.65 7.66
C THR A 54 -8.28 0.78 7.53
N TRP A 55 -8.16 -0.52 7.81
CA TRP A 55 -9.30 -1.43 7.83
C TRP A 55 -9.85 -1.59 9.25
N ASN A 56 -10.92 -2.38 9.41
CA ASN A 56 -11.53 -2.67 10.72
C ASN A 56 -10.56 -3.41 11.64
N THR A 57 -9.74 -2.63 12.31
CA THR A 57 -8.66 -3.10 13.16
C THR A 57 -9.22 -3.80 14.40
N GLY A 58 -8.72 -5.01 14.65
CA GLY A 58 -9.20 -5.86 15.76
C GLY A 58 -10.54 -6.54 15.51
N SER A 59 -11.12 -6.42 14.32
CA SER A 59 -12.33 -7.14 13.93
C SER A 59 -11.98 -8.45 13.19
N ASP A 60 -12.78 -9.50 13.39
CA ASP A 60 -12.69 -10.72 12.59
C ASP A 60 -13.18 -10.52 11.15
N VAL A 61 -13.92 -9.46 10.89
CA VAL A 61 -14.40 -9.09 9.57
C VAL A 61 -13.52 -8.00 9.01
N LYS A 62 -12.68 -8.37 8.07
CA LYS A 62 -11.76 -7.46 7.37
C LYS A 62 -12.54 -6.65 6.34
N ARG A 63 -12.75 -5.36 6.62
CA ARG A 63 -13.50 -4.42 5.78
C ARG A 63 -12.82 -3.06 5.80
N SER A 64 -12.47 -2.58 4.59
CA SER A 64 -11.94 -1.23 4.40
C SER A 64 -13.04 -0.18 4.23
N GLY A 65 -14.26 -0.60 3.88
CA GLY A 65 -15.32 0.28 3.43
C GLY A 65 -15.07 0.91 2.07
N THR A 66 -14.17 0.32 1.27
CA THR A 66 -13.78 0.78 -0.06
C THR A 66 -13.82 -0.37 -1.07
N ALA A 67 -13.54 -0.07 -2.34
CA ALA A 67 -13.49 -1.07 -3.41
C ALA A 67 -12.46 -2.21 -3.17
N TRP A 68 -11.50 -2.07 -2.25
CA TRP A 68 -10.63 -3.17 -1.85
C TRP A 68 -11.42 -4.38 -1.33
N ASP A 69 -12.53 -4.15 -0.64
CA ASP A 69 -13.36 -5.23 -0.08
C ASP A 69 -13.93 -6.16 -1.16
N ASP A 70 -14.17 -5.63 -2.36
CA ASP A 70 -14.74 -6.39 -3.48
C ASP A 70 -13.67 -7.18 -4.25
N HIS A 71 -12.40 -6.81 -4.11
CA HIS A 71 -11.32 -7.34 -4.95
C HIS A 71 -10.27 -8.15 -4.21
N ILE A 72 -10.14 -8.00 -2.88
CA ILE A 72 -9.05 -8.62 -2.10
C ILE A 72 -8.97 -10.15 -2.31
N GLU A 73 -10.11 -10.83 -2.40
CA GLU A 73 -10.15 -12.28 -2.60
C GLU A 73 -9.81 -12.71 -4.04
N GLN A 74 -9.89 -11.79 -5.00
CA GLN A 74 -9.57 -12.06 -6.40
C GLN A 74 -8.07 -11.88 -6.70
N ILE A 75 -7.38 -10.99 -5.98
CA ILE A 75 -5.96 -10.69 -6.19
C ILE A 75 -5.07 -11.94 -6.24
N PRO A 76 -5.21 -12.95 -5.36
CA PRO A 76 -4.39 -14.16 -5.42
C PRO A 76 -4.55 -14.99 -6.70
N THR A 77 -5.61 -14.74 -7.49
CA THR A 77 -5.87 -15.44 -8.76
C THR A 77 -5.26 -14.74 -9.97
N LEU A 78 -4.74 -13.53 -9.79
CA LEU A 78 -4.11 -12.73 -10.84
C LEU A 78 -2.75 -13.30 -11.24
N ASN A 79 -2.33 -12.98 -12.46
CA ASN A 79 -0.97 -13.27 -12.92
C ASN A 79 -0.07 -12.04 -12.76
N CYS A 80 0.56 -11.93 -11.61
CA CYS A 80 1.53 -10.88 -11.31
C CYS A 80 2.98 -11.39 -11.31
N ALA A 81 3.27 -12.50 -11.98
CA ALA A 81 4.58 -13.18 -11.93
C ALA A 81 5.75 -12.22 -12.22
N GLY A 82 6.60 -12.01 -11.21
CA GLY A 82 7.78 -11.14 -11.28
C GLY A 82 7.51 -9.63 -11.34
N LYS A 83 6.23 -9.22 -11.34
CA LYS A 83 5.84 -7.79 -11.36
C LYS A 83 6.23 -7.14 -10.03
N PRO A 84 6.96 -5.99 -10.04
CA PRO A 84 7.18 -5.21 -8.84
C PRO A 84 5.85 -4.70 -8.27
N VAL A 85 5.61 -4.97 -7.01
CA VAL A 85 4.42 -4.53 -6.28
C VAL A 85 4.86 -3.90 -4.96
N ALA A 86 4.45 -2.67 -4.73
CA ALA A 86 4.69 -1.93 -3.50
C ALA A 86 3.37 -1.56 -2.83
N ILE A 87 3.37 -1.41 -1.51
CA ILE A 87 2.14 -1.18 -0.75
C ILE A 87 2.33 0.03 0.16
N VAL A 88 1.34 0.90 0.19
CA VAL A 88 1.22 2.00 1.16
C VAL A 88 -0.04 1.78 1.99
N GLY A 89 0.10 1.83 3.30
CA GLY A 89 -1.03 1.70 4.22
C GLY A 89 -1.14 2.90 5.14
N LEU A 90 -2.35 3.41 5.30
CA LEU A 90 -2.64 4.42 6.30
C LEU A 90 -2.94 3.74 7.64
N GLY A 91 -2.59 4.42 8.73
CA GLY A 91 -2.89 3.98 10.08
C GLY A 91 -2.94 5.16 11.04
N ASP A 92 -3.45 4.92 12.23
CA ASP A 92 -3.45 5.85 13.37
C ASP A 92 -2.74 5.13 14.53
N SER A 93 -1.48 5.50 14.76
CA SER A 93 -0.64 4.84 15.76
C SER A 93 -1.06 5.12 17.19
N ALA A 94 -1.83 6.18 17.44
CA ALA A 94 -2.33 6.51 18.77
C ALA A 94 -3.66 5.80 19.06
N ALA A 95 -4.63 5.87 18.14
CA ALA A 95 -5.94 5.26 18.34
C ALA A 95 -5.94 3.73 18.13
N PHE A 96 -5.10 3.24 17.22
CA PHE A 96 -5.03 1.82 16.83
C PHE A 96 -3.61 1.26 16.92
N SER A 97 -2.90 1.56 18.01
CA SER A 97 -1.50 1.21 18.25
C SER A 97 -1.19 -0.29 18.11
N LYS A 98 -2.15 -1.17 18.43
CA LYS A 98 -2.00 -2.64 18.32
C LYS A 98 -2.32 -3.23 16.95
N PHE A 99 -2.79 -2.38 16.02
CA PHE A 99 -3.26 -2.78 14.69
C PHE A 99 -2.73 -1.84 13.62
N PHE A 100 -1.61 -1.18 13.90
CA PHE A 100 -1.07 -0.11 13.08
C PHE A 100 -0.76 -0.58 11.65
N CYS A 101 -1.46 -0.01 10.67
CA CYS A 101 -1.32 -0.33 9.24
C CYS A 101 -1.49 -1.82 8.89
N ASP A 102 -2.29 -2.57 9.65
CA ASP A 102 -2.48 -4.02 9.45
C ASP A 102 -2.99 -4.40 8.06
N ALA A 103 -3.72 -3.50 7.39
CA ALA A 103 -4.25 -3.73 6.05
C ALA A 103 -3.18 -4.01 4.99
N MET A 104 -1.97 -3.48 5.16
CA MET A 104 -0.87 -3.73 4.23
C MET A 104 -0.50 -5.20 4.13
N GLU A 105 -0.53 -5.94 5.25
CA GLU A 105 -0.18 -7.37 5.27
C GLU A 105 -1.11 -8.19 4.38
N GLU A 106 -2.38 -7.84 4.32
CA GLU A 106 -3.34 -8.58 3.52
C GLU A 106 -3.12 -8.40 2.02
N LEU A 107 -2.88 -7.16 1.59
CA LEU A 107 -2.50 -6.88 0.20
C LEU A 107 -1.15 -7.52 -0.14
N TYR A 108 -0.16 -7.43 0.76
CA TYR A 108 1.14 -8.07 0.60
C TYR A 108 0.99 -9.57 0.36
N THR A 109 0.27 -10.27 1.23
CA THR A 109 0.03 -11.70 1.14
C THR A 109 -0.75 -12.06 -0.12
N ALA A 110 -1.75 -11.26 -0.52
CA ALA A 110 -2.53 -11.49 -1.71
C ALA A 110 -1.69 -11.37 -2.99
N PHE A 111 -0.89 -10.31 -3.13
CA PHE A 111 0.00 -10.12 -4.28
C PHE A 111 1.18 -11.11 -4.30
N GLN A 112 1.68 -11.51 -3.14
CA GLN A 112 2.69 -12.58 -3.05
C GLN A 112 2.15 -13.89 -3.64
N LYS A 113 0.91 -14.26 -3.32
CA LYS A 113 0.24 -15.44 -3.90
C LYS A 113 0.01 -15.31 -5.39
N ALA A 114 -0.23 -14.10 -5.90
CA ALA A 114 -0.34 -13.79 -7.32
C ALA A 114 1.01 -13.85 -8.07
N GLY A 115 2.13 -14.07 -7.37
CA GLY A 115 3.48 -14.13 -7.94
C GLY A 115 4.19 -12.77 -8.04
N GLY A 116 3.66 -11.73 -7.43
CA GLY A 116 4.27 -10.40 -7.41
C GLY A 116 5.62 -10.38 -6.68
N LYS A 117 6.56 -9.59 -7.20
CA LYS A 117 7.82 -9.25 -6.53
C LYS A 117 7.57 -8.08 -5.59
N LEU A 118 7.40 -8.37 -4.29
CA LEU A 118 7.11 -7.32 -3.31
C LEU A 118 8.36 -6.49 -3.03
N ILE A 119 8.24 -5.16 -3.15
CA ILE A 119 9.32 -4.17 -3.00
C ILE A 119 8.88 -3.03 -2.05
N GLY A 120 9.82 -2.17 -1.66
CA GLY A 120 9.50 -0.98 -0.85
C GLY A 120 9.29 -1.27 0.63
N HIS A 121 9.99 -2.25 1.21
CA HIS A 121 9.98 -2.51 2.64
C HIS A 121 10.61 -1.34 3.41
N VAL A 122 10.03 -1.01 4.58
CA VAL A 122 10.45 0.14 5.41
C VAL A 122 10.84 -0.32 6.81
N SER A 123 11.94 0.20 7.36
CA SER A 123 12.30 -0.04 8.76
C SER A 123 11.25 0.52 9.72
N GLY A 124 10.92 -0.23 10.76
CA GLY A 124 10.01 0.21 11.82
C GLY A 124 10.65 1.10 12.88
N GLU A 125 11.97 1.37 12.82
CA GLU A 125 12.71 2.07 13.90
C GLU A 125 12.20 3.49 14.18
N ASP A 126 11.69 4.20 13.16
CA ASP A 126 11.19 5.57 13.28
C ASP A 126 9.69 5.67 13.58
N TYR A 127 9.04 4.56 13.90
CA TYR A 127 7.60 4.50 14.17
C TYR A 127 7.33 4.12 15.62
N ILE A 128 6.30 4.73 16.21
CA ILE A 128 5.87 4.46 17.58
C ILE A 128 4.48 3.81 17.54
N PHE A 129 4.40 2.52 17.86
CA PHE A 129 3.17 1.73 17.92
C PHE A 129 3.41 0.50 18.81
N ASP A 130 2.35 -0.21 19.20
CA ASP A 130 2.48 -1.39 20.05
C ASP A 130 2.67 -2.67 19.24
N ASP A 131 1.87 -2.86 18.16
CA ASP A 131 1.93 -4.06 17.30
C ASP A 131 1.42 -3.77 15.88
N SER A 132 1.88 -4.57 14.92
CA SER A 132 1.42 -4.53 13.53
C SER A 132 1.62 -5.87 12.85
N LYS A 133 0.57 -6.38 12.18
CA LYS A 133 0.67 -7.56 11.31
C LYS A 133 1.55 -7.31 10.09
N SER A 134 1.70 -6.05 9.69
CA SER A 134 2.53 -5.64 8.56
C SER A 134 4.03 -5.62 8.87
N MET A 135 4.41 -5.90 10.12
CA MET A 135 5.81 -5.91 10.58
C MET A 135 6.35 -7.34 10.64
N ASN A 136 7.51 -7.55 10.05
CA ASN A 136 8.26 -8.80 10.17
C ASN A 136 9.76 -8.50 10.31
N ASN A 137 10.40 -9.03 11.36
CA ASN A 137 11.84 -8.83 11.64
C ASN A 137 12.28 -7.35 11.61
N GLY A 138 11.47 -6.45 12.17
CA GLY A 138 11.78 -5.02 12.24
C GLY A 138 11.51 -4.23 10.95
N MET A 139 10.97 -4.87 9.91
CA MET A 139 10.63 -4.25 8.65
C MET A 139 9.13 -4.32 8.39
N PHE A 140 8.53 -3.20 7.99
CA PHE A 140 7.19 -3.17 7.42
C PHE A 140 7.19 -3.76 6.00
N CYS A 141 6.11 -4.42 5.64
CA CYS A 141 5.91 -4.97 4.30
C CYS A 141 5.60 -3.92 3.20
N GLY A 142 5.60 -2.65 3.55
CA GLY A 142 5.34 -1.50 2.69
C GLY A 142 5.59 -0.21 3.46
N LEU A 143 5.07 0.92 2.97
CA LEU A 143 5.20 2.23 3.62
C LEU A 143 4.00 2.51 4.52
N PRO A 144 4.18 2.57 5.85
CA PRO A 144 3.14 3.05 6.76
C PRO A 144 3.09 4.57 6.76
N ILE A 145 1.89 5.14 6.71
CA ILE A 145 1.62 6.59 6.79
C ILE A 145 0.63 6.86 7.93
N ASP A 146 0.97 7.78 8.80
CA ASP A 146 0.16 8.22 9.93
C ASP A 146 -0.13 9.72 9.82
N GLU A 147 -1.18 10.05 9.08
CA GLU A 147 -1.61 11.45 8.90
C GLU A 147 -2.22 12.06 10.16
N ASP A 148 -2.74 11.23 11.06
CA ASP A 148 -3.39 11.70 12.29
C ASP A 148 -2.39 12.19 13.33
N ASN A 149 -1.21 11.55 13.43
CA ASN A 149 -0.23 11.82 14.49
C ASN A 149 1.12 12.34 13.97
N GLU A 150 1.49 12.07 12.71
CA GLU A 150 2.81 12.35 12.15
C GLU A 150 2.75 12.95 10.73
N SER A 151 1.73 13.75 10.42
CA SER A 151 1.52 14.35 9.09
C SER A 151 2.71 15.19 8.59
N GLU A 152 3.47 15.77 9.50
CA GLU A 152 4.69 16.53 9.18
C GLU A 152 5.82 15.66 8.60
N LYS A 153 5.80 14.34 8.85
CA LYS A 153 6.80 13.39 8.34
C LYS A 153 6.40 12.77 6.99
N THR A 154 5.15 12.90 6.59
CA THR A 154 4.59 12.19 5.43
C THR A 154 5.34 12.52 4.15
N GLN A 155 5.61 13.80 3.87
CA GLN A 155 6.29 14.19 2.63
C GLN A 155 7.69 13.59 2.53
N ASP A 156 8.49 13.69 3.59
CA ASP A 156 9.85 13.13 3.62
C ASP A 156 9.84 11.60 3.45
N ARG A 157 8.86 10.92 4.09
CA ARG A 157 8.68 9.47 3.94
C ARG A 157 8.34 9.08 2.51
N LEU A 158 7.43 9.78 1.86
CA LEU A 158 7.06 9.53 0.45
C LEU A 158 8.24 9.74 -0.49
N GLU A 159 8.98 10.84 -0.33
CA GLU A 159 10.15 11.15 -1.17
C GLU A 159 11.25 10.09 -1.03
N ALA A 160 11.62 9.73 0.20
CA ALA A 160 12.62 8.70 0.45
C ALA A 160 12.18 7.32 -0.09
N TRP A 161 10.90 6.99 0.08
CA TRP A 161 10.36 5.73 -0.39
C TRP A 161 10.32 5.63 -1.91
N CYS A 162 9.93 6.70 -2.61
CA CYS A 162 9.98 6.76 -4.08
C CYS A 162 11.38 6.49 -4.62
N GLN A 163 12.43 7.03 -3.98
CA GLN A 163 13.82 6.74 -4.38
C GLN A 163 14.16 5.26 -4.19
N THR A 164 13.71 4.65 -3.09
CA THR A 164 13.87 3.21 -2.85
C THR A 164 13.17 2.39 -3.94
N LEU A 165 11.91 2.71 -4.27
CA LEU A 165 11.17 2.00 -5.31
C LEU A 165 11.84 2.07 -6.68
N LEU A 166 12.32 3.25 -7.08
CA LEU A 166 13.03 3.43 -8.35
C LEU A 166 14.32 2.60 -8.41
N SER A 167 15.02 2.46 -7.30
CA SER A 167 16.22 1.62 -7.20
C SER A 167 15.90 0.12 -7.24
N GLU A 168 14.92 -0.34 -6.47
CA GLU A 168 14.55 -1.76 -6.35
C GLU A 168 13.85 -2.30 -7.59
N SER A 169 13.14 -1.46 -8.32
CA SER A 169 12.43 -1.85 -9.54
C SER A 169 13.34 -2.10 -10.75
N GLN A 170 14.61 -1.63 -10.69
CA GLN A 170 15.59 -1.82 -11.76
C GLN A 170 16.40 -3.13 -11.62
N ASN A 171 16.30 -3.81 -10.49
CA ASN A 171 16.99 -5.06 -10.17
C ASN A 171 16.05 -6.28 -10.26
#